data_614af10f2f1535a0e9d700650ed8a90f
#
_entry.id   614af10f2f1535a0e9d700650ed8a90f
#
_cell.length_a   1.000
_cell.length_b   1.000
_cell.length_c   1.000
_cell.angle_alpha   90.00
_cell.angle_beta   90.00
_cell.angle_gamma   90.00
#
_symmetry.space_group_name_H-M   'P 1'
#
loop_
_entity.id
_entity.type
_entity.pdbx_description
1 polymer ?
#
loop_
_entity_poly.entity_id
_entity_poly.type
_entity_poly.pdbx_seq_one_letter_code
_entity_poly.pdbx_strand_id
1 'polypeptide(L)'
;MKHTVTVSLKKENLDAVFIREILLSGSCEAILPMNLYRGKKYCFGVYHTEGFRCLRQCEAFTAEQILQIAEALFHMREECRDHLLFPTDYVLNLSTLYVRRDLSELRVLFIPAREGLNPRKTLQDLLQ
;
A
#
# COMPACT_ATOMS: atom_id res chain seq x y z
N MET A 1 -12.30 -5.68 15.73
CA MET A 1 -11.57 -4.67 14.92
C MET A 1 -10.74 -5.39 13.87
N LYS A 2 -10.91 -4.99 12.61
CA LYS A 2 -10.20 -5.64 11.52
C LYS A 2 -8.81 -5.02 11.36
N HIS A 3 -7.78 -5.86 11.37
CA HIS A 3 -6.40 -5.45 11.15
C HIS A 3 -5.89 -5.91 9.79
N THR A 4 -6.82 -6.17 8.85
CA THR A 4 -6.47 -6.60 7.49
C THR A 4 -7.36 -5.92 6.46
N VAL A 5 -6.80 -5.76 5.26
CA VAL A 5 -7.52 -5.29 4.08
C VAL A 5 -7.30 -6.32 2.98
N THR A 6 -8.37 -6.77 2.33
CA THR A 6 -8.29 -7.76 1.25
C THR A 6 -8.59 -7.10 -0.09
N VAL A 7 -7.71 -7.36 -1.07
CA VAL A 7 -7.85 -6.85 -2.44
C VAL A 7 -7.90 -8.02 -3.40
N SER A 8 -8.89 -8.02 -4.30
CA SER A 8 -9.04 -9.04 -5.33
C SER A 8 -8.39 -8.57 -6.63
N LEU A 9 -7.55 -9.41 -7.23
CA LEU A 9 -6.83 -9.10 -8.47
C LEU A 9 -7.01 -10.23 -9.47
N LYS A 10 -7.18 -9.87 -10.74
CA LYS A 10 -7.17 -10.88 -11.81
C LYS A 10 -5.75 -11.40 -11.99
N LYS A 11 -5.59 -12.71 -12.12
CA LYS A 11 -4.26 -13.34 -12.30
C LYS A 11 -3.50 -12.77 -13.49
N GLU A 12 -4.20 -12.51 -14.58
CA GLU A 12 -3.60 -11.97 -15.80
C GLU A 12 -3.03 -10.57 -15.64
N ASN A 13 -3.43 -9.85 -14.59
CA ASN A 13 -3.01 -8.47 -14.32
C ASN A 13 -1.92 -8.36 -13.26
N LEU A 14 -1.38 -9.48 -12.79
CA LEU A 14 -0.32 -9.44 -11.78
C LEU A 14 0.99 -8.93 -12.38
N ASP A 15 1.71 -8.16 -11.58
CA ASP A 15 3.02 -7.61 -11.92
C ASP A 15 4.09 -8.70 -12.04
N ALA A 16 5.28 -8.28 -12.47
CA ALA A 16 6.43 -9.16 -12.59
C ALA A 16 6.74 -9.90 -11.29
N VAL A 17 7.29 -11.09 -11.42
CA VAL A 17 7.57 -11.98 -10.29
C VAL A 17 8.46 -11.30 -9.24
N PHE A 18 9.47 -10.53 -9.67
CA PHE A 18 10.38 -9.90 -8.73
C PHE A 18 9.69 -8.87 -7.83
N ILE A 19 8.70 -8.13 -8.36
CA ILE A 19 7.93 -7.19 -7.57
C ILE A 19 7.12 -7.95 -6.52
N ARG A 20 6.47 -9.05 -6.93
CA ARG A 20 5.71 -9.89 -6.00
C ARG A 20 6.61 -10.46 -4.89
N GLU A 21 7.82 -10.87 -5.24
CA GLU A 21 8.76 -11.39 -4.25
C GLU A 21 9.17 -10.32 -3.23
N ILE A 22 9.40 -9.09 -3.68
CA ILE A 22 9.69 -7.99 -2.77
C ILE A 22 8.53 -7.76 -1.80
N LEU A 23 7.30 -7.75 -2.32
CA LEU A 23 6.11 -7.53 -1.50
C LEU A 23 5.90 -8.66 -0.47
N LEU A 24 6.11 -9.90 -0.88
CA LEU A 24 5.87 -11.07 -0.02
C LEU A 24 6.99 -11.32 0.97
N SER A 25 8.21 -10.87 0.68
CA SER A 25 9.38 -11.08 1.54
C SER A 25 9.32 -10.26 2.83
N GLY A 26 8.57 -9.15 2.83
CA GLY A 26 8.56 -8.23 3.96
C GLY A 26 9.85 -7.42 4.10
N SER A 27 10.73 -7.44 3.10
CA SER A 27 12.01 -6.73 3.16
C SER A 27 11.86 -5.21 3.05
N CYS A 28 10.81 -4.73 2.39
CA CYS A 28 10.55 -3.29 2.29
C CYS A 28 9.61 -2.85 3.39
N GLU A 29 10.13 -2.11 4.36
CA GLU A 29 9.34 -1.66 5.51
C GLU A 29 8.36 -0.52 5.18
N ALA A 30 8.49 0.07 4.00
CA ALA A 30 7.61 1.16 3.56
C ALA A 30 6.29 0.68 3.00
N ILE A 31 6.10 -0.62 2.80
CA ILE A 31 4.85 -1.19 2.31
C ILE A 31 4.20 -2.03 3.39
N LEU A 32 2.86 -2.08 3.36
CA LEU A 32 2.13 -2.95 4.29
C LEU A 32 2.46 -4.41 4.00
N PRO A 33 2.76 -5.22 5.04
CA PRO A 33 2.96 -6.66 4.84
C PRO A 33 1.72 -7.28 4.21
N MET A 34 1.92 -8.20 3.27
CA MET A 34 0.82 -8.84 2.61
C MET A 34 1.07 -10.33 2.38
N ASN A 35 -0.01 -11.08 2.29
CA ASN A 35 0.00 -12.46 1.83
C ASN A 35 -0.82 -12.55 0.56
N LEU A 36 -0.36 -13.36 -0.39
CA LEU A 36 -1.05 -13.55 -1.66
C LEU A 36 -1.63 -14.96 -1.73
N TYR A 37 -2.95 -15.04 -1.90
CA TYR A 37 -3.66 -16.31 -2.03
C TYR A 37 -4.16 -16.46 -3.46
N ARG A 38 -3.88 -17.60 -4.08
CA ARG A 38 -4.21 -17.85 -5.47
C ARG A 38 -5.50 -18.64 -5.60
N GLY A 39 -6.47 -18.09 -6.33
CA GLY A 39 -7.66 -18.79 -6.78
C GLY A 39 -7.55 -19.19 -8.23
N LYS A 40 -8.66 -19.62 -8.84
CA LYS A 40 -8.66 -20.04 -10.25
C LYS A 40 -8.50 -18.87 -11.22
N LYS A 41 -9.31 -17.84 -11.08
CA LYS A 41 -9.29 -16.64 -11.95
C LYS A 41 -8.72 -15.41 -11.25
N TYR A 42 -8.79 -15.38 -9.93
CA TYR A 42 -8.41 -14.23 -9.12
C TYR A 42 -7.36 -14.62 -8.10
N CYS A 43 -6.57 -13.63 -7.72
CA CYS A 43 -5.70 -13.71 -6.56
C CYS A 43 -6.21 -12.73 -5.52
N PHE A 44 -5.98 -13.06 -4.25
CA PHE A 44 -6.39 -12.20 -3.14
C PHE A 44 -5.15 -11.75 -2.38
N GLY A 45 -4.93 -10.43 -2.34
CA GLY A 45 -3.90 -9.86 -1.48
C GLY A 45 -4.50 -9.50 -0.15
N VAL A 46 -3.97 -10.07 0.93
CA VAL A 46 -4.39 -9.74 2.29
C VAL A 46 -3.30 -8.91 2.93
N TYR A 47 -3.60 -7.63 3.19
CA TYR A 47 -2.65 -6.67 3.74
C TYR A 47 -2.85 -6.53 5.24
N HIS A 48 -1.77 -6.59 6.00
CA HIS A 48 -1.80 -6.48 7.46
C HIS A 48 -1.62 -5.04 7.87
N THR A 49 -2.63 -4.47 8.54
CA THR A 49 -2.69 -3.05 8.89
C THR A 49 -2.53 -2.81 10.39
N GLU A 50 -2.21 -3.83 11.19
CA GLU A 50 -2.09 -3.71 12.64
C GLU A 50 -1.12 -2.59 13.03
N GLY A 51 -1.58 -1.68 13.89
CA GLY A 51 -0.80 -0.54 14.33
C GLY A 51 -0.85 0.65 13.39
N PHE A 52 -1.53 0.55 12.25
CA PHE A 52 -1.65 1.61 11.24
C PHE A 52 -3.10 1.97 10.99
N ARG A 53 -3.33 3.21 10.56
CA ARG A 53 -4.66 3.69 10.16
C ARG A 53 -4.58 4.29 8.76
N CYS A 54 -5.61 4.06 7.96
CA CYS A 54 -5.72 4.71 6.66
C CYS A 54 -5.83 6.23 6.83
N LEU A 55 -5.04 7.00 6.08
CA LEU A 55 -5.08 8.46 6.19
C LEU A 55 -6.47 9.02 5.91
N ARG A 56 -7.21 8.43 4.99
CA ARG A 56 -8.57 8.89 4.66
C ARG A 56 -9.51 8.79 5.86
N GLN A 57 -9.27 7.85 6.77
CA GLN A 57 -10.11 7.63 7.94
C GLN A 57 -9.67 8.43 9.15
N CYS A 58 -8.56 9.15 9.05
CA CYS A 58 -8.09 9.98 10.15
C CYS A 58 -8.84 11.30 10.19
N GLU A 59 -8.94 11.88 11.40
CA GLU A 59 -9.49 13.20 11.58
C GLU A 59 -8.53 14.26 11.07
N ALA A 60 -8.98 15.50 10.99
CA ALA A 60 -8.15 16.60 10.51
C ALA A 60 -6.87 16.74 11.35
N PHE A 61 -5.78 17.06 10.68
CA PHE A 61 -4.47 17.21 11.30
C PHE A 61 -4.12 18.68 11.53
N THR A 62 -3.33 18.95 12.57
CA THR A 62 -2.72 20.26 12.78
C THR A 62 -1.61 20.46 11.75
N ALA A 63 -1.17 21.73 11.59
CA ALA A 63 -0.06 22.04 10.68
C ALA A 63 1.22 21.26 11.05
N GLU A 64 1.51 21.14 12.34
CA GLU A 64 2.65 20.40 12.84
C GLU A 64 2.55 18.91 12.49
N GLN A 65 1.36 18.32 12.64
CA GLN A 65 1.12 16.92 12.28
C GLN A 65 1.28 16.69 10.78
N ILE A 66 0.83 17.65 9.96
CA ILE A 66 0.99 17.57 8.51
C ILE A 66 2.47 17.56 8.14
N LEU A 67 3.30 18.36 8.81
CA LEU A 67 4.74 18.34 8.59
C LEU A 67 5.37 17.01 8.97
N GLN A 68 4.93 16.40 10.07
CA GLN A 68 5.39 15.07 10.48
C GLN A 68 5.02 14.01 9.44
N ILE A 69 3.79 14.08 8.91
CA ILE A 69 3.33 13.17 7.87
C ILE A 69 4.14 13.36 6.58
N ALA A 70 4.43 14.61 6.20
CA ALA A 70 5.23 14.90 5.02
C ALA A 70 6.64 14.32 5.14
N GLU A 71 7.25 14.42 6.31
CA GLU A 71 8.56 13.83 6.58
C GLU A 71 8.50 12.31 6.49
N ALA A 72 7.50 11.69 7.10
CA ALA A 72 7.31 10.24 7.03
C ALA A 72 7.06 9.77 5.60
N LEU A 73 6.33 10.56 4.80
CA LEU A 73 6.08 10.26 3.39
C LEU A 73 7.38 10.28 2.59
N PHE A 74 8.25 11.25 2.86
CA PHE A 74 9.55 11.32 2.21
C PHE A 74 10.38 10.06 2.51
N HIS A 75 10.47 9.66 3.76
CA HIS A 75 11.19 8.45 4.17
C HIS A 75 10.61 7.19 3.53
N MET A 76 9.30 7.09 3.48
CA MET A 76 8.62 5.96 2.83
C MET A 76 9.01 5.86 1.35
N ARG A 77 9.02 6.99 0.63
CA ARG A 77 9.36 6.99 -0.79
C ARG A 77 10.82 6.62 -1.02
N GLU A 78 11.73 7.08 -0.14
CA GLU A 78 13.15 6.71 -0.21
C GLU A 78 13.33 5.21 0.01
N GLU A 79 12.63 4.64 0.99
CA GLU A 79 12.68 3.20 1.27
C GLU A 79 12.15 2.39 0.09
N CYS A 80 11.03 2.80 -0.52
CA CYS A 80 10.51 2.15 -1.71
C CYS A 80 11.52 2.20 -2.86
N ARG A 81 12.16 3.34 -3.06
CA ARG A 81 13.16 3.50 -4.12
C ARG A 81 14.36 2.59 -3.89
N ASP A 82 14.80 2.44 -2.64
CA ASP A 82 15.92 1.56 -2.30
C ASP A 82 15.61 0.09 -2.62
N HIS A 83 14.33 -0.26 -2.67
CA HIS A 83 13.86 -1.59 -3.06
C HIS A 83 13.39 -1.65 -4.52
N LEU A 84 13.76 -0.66 -5.33
CA LEU A 84 13.40 -0.57 -6.75
C LEU A 84 11.89 -0.49 -7.01
N LEU A 85 11.16 0.06 -6.05
CA LEU A 85 9.73 0.35 -6.17
C LEU A 85 9.58 1.86 -6.42
N PHE A 86 9.22 2.23 -7.64
CA PHE A 86 9.13 3.65 -8.05
C PHE A 86 7.68 4.13 -8.07
N PRO A 87 7.45 5.46 -7.97
CA PRO A 87 6.08 6.00 -7.96
C PRO A 87 5.22 5.62 -9.17
N THR A 88 5.85 5.23 -10.28
CA THR A 88 5.11 4.71 -11.45
C THR A 88 4.54 3.33 -11.22
N ASP A 89 5.04 2.61 -10.22
CA ASP A 89 4.61 1.23 -9.92
C ASP A 89 3.51 1.19 -8.87
N TYR A 90 3.21 2.32 -8.22
CA TYR A 90 2.19 2.36 -7.17
C TYR A 90 1.51 3.73 -7.13
N VAL A 91 0.31 3.76 -6.57
CA VAL A 91 -0.51 4.97 -6.47
C VAL A 91 -0.43 5.53 -5.05
N LEU A 92 -0.11 6.82 -4.93
CA LEU A 92 -0.11 7.51 -3.65
C LEU A 92 -1.36 8.36 -3.53
N ASN A 93 -2.22 8.02 -2.57
CA ASN A 93 -3.35 8.85 -2.19
C ASN A 93 -3.79 8.49 -0.77
N LEU A 94 -4.78 9.23 -0.26
CA LEU A 94 -5.22 9.05 1.12
C LEU A 94 -5.78 7.67 1.40
N SER A 95 -6.25 6.94 0.39
CA SER A 95 -6.81 5.60 0.56
C SER A 95 -5.77 4.51 0.59
N THR A 96 -4.58 4.76 0.04
CA THR A 96 -3.49 3.78 -0.02
C THR A 96 -2.40 4.04 1.00
N LEU A 97 -2.44 5.18 1.69
CA LEU A 97 -1.45 5.54 2.70
C LEU A 97 -1.96 5.21 4.09
N TYR A 98 -1.13 4.50 4.85
CA TYR A 98 -1.41 4.10 6.22
C TYR A 98 -0.36 4.69 7.14
N VAL A 99 -0.78 5.22 8.28
CA VAL A 99 0.10 5.93 9.21
C VAL A 99 0.01 5.33 10.60
N ARG A 100 1.13 5.29 11.32
CA ARG A 100 1.13 4.93 12.74
C ARG A 100 0.44 6.02 13.55
N ARG A 101 -0.10 5.65 14.71
CA ARG A 101 -0.80 6.59 15.58
C ARG A 101 0.08 7.76 16.01
N ASP A 102 1.38 7.53 16.20
CA ASP A 102 2.33 8.58 16.59
C ASP A 102 2.86 9.38 15.38
N LEU A 103 2.37 9.10 14.18
CA LEU A 103 2.75 9.76 12.93
C LEU A 103 4.22 9.57 12.53
N SER A 104 4.91 8.63 13.14
CA SER A 104 6.34 8.42 12.90
C SER A 104 6.65 7.68 11.62
N GLU A 105 5.68 6.96 11.08
CA GLU A 105 5.91 6.07 9.94
C GLU A 105 4.69 5.98 9.06
N LEU A 106 4.92 6.01 7.75
CA LEU A 106 3.90 5.75 6.74
C LEU A 106 4.24 4.48 6.00
N ARG A 107 3.20 3.73 5.66
CA ARG A 107 3.31 2.58 4.76
C ARG A 107 2.28 2.70 3.66
N VAL A 108 2.64 2.21 2.47
CA VAL A 108 1.73 2.22 1.33
C VAL A 108 1.12 0.83 1.13
N LEU A 109 -0.17 0.81 0.80
CA LEU A 109 -0.84 -0.41 0.35
C LEU A 109 -0.50 -0.58 -1.13
N PHE A 110 0.48 -1.42 -1.42
CA PHE A 110 0.99 -1.63 -2.77
C PHE A 110 0.19 -2.74 -3.46
N ILE A 111 -0.37 -2.42 -4.62
CA ILE A 111 -1.15 -3.39 -5.40
C ILE A 111 -0.27 -3.89 -6.55
N PRO A 112 0.09 -5.18 -6.58
CA PRO A 112 0.96 -5.73 -7.62
C PRO A 112 0.18 -5.99 -8.91
N ALA A 113 -0.26 -4.91 -9.56
CA ALA A 113 -1.05 -4.97 -10.77
C ALA A 113 -0.25 -4.45 -11.96
N ARG A 114 -0.45 -5.10 -13.11
CA ARG A 114 0.25 -4.72 -14.33
C ARG A 114 -0.07 -3.30 -14.77
N GLU A 115 0.91 -2.72 -15.48
CA GLU A 115 0.74 -1.50 -16.23
C GLU A 115 -0.49 -1.63 -17.16
N GLY A 116 -1.29 -0.57 -17.22
CA GLY A 116 -2.52 -0.58 -18.01
C GLY A 116 -3.79 -0.74 -17.19
N LEU A 117 -3.71 -1.21 -15.94
CA LEU A 117 -4.85 -1.15 -15.04
C LEU A 117 -5.16 0.31 -14.71
N ASN A 118 -6.45 0.64 -14.70
CA ASN A 118 -6.87 1.97 -14.31
C ASN A 118 -6.72 2.13 -12.80
N PRO A 119 -5.76 2.94 -12.29
CA PRO A 119 -5.55 3.10 -10.86
C PRO A 119 -6.79 3.62 -10.14
N ARG A 120 -7.59 4.47 -10.80
CA ARG A 120 -8.84 4.98 -10.22
C ARG A 120 -9.82 3.85 -9.95
N LYS A 121 -9.97 2.94 -10.91
CA LYS A 121 -10.90 1.82 -10.76
C LYS A 121 -10.46 0.90 -9.63
N THR A 122 -9.18 0.60 -9.56
CA THR A 122 -8.61 -0.21 -8.50
C THR A 122 -8.87 0.43 -7.13
N LEU A 123 -8.65 1.73 -7.02
CA LEU A 123 -8.91 2.47 -5.79
C LEU A 123 -10.39 2.51 -5.43
N GLN A 124 -11.26 2.65 -6.42
CA GLN A 124 -12.71 2.59 -6.19
C GLN A 124 -13.12 1.23 -5.64
N ASP A 125 -12.54 0.16 -6.17
CA ASP A 125 -12.79 -1.18 -5.69
C ASP A 125 -12.34 -1.37 -4.24
N LEU A 126 -11.23 -0.72 -3.84
CA LEU A 126 -10.76 -0.72 -2.46
C LEU A 126 -11.70 0.04 -1.52
N LEU A 127 -12.42 1.03 -2.02
CA LEU A 127 -13.28 1.89 -1.22
C LEU A 127 -14.70 1.33 -1.05
N GLN A 128 -15.05 0.27 -1.77
CA GLN A 128 -16.38 -0.33 -1.72
C GLN A 128 -16.50 -1.41 -0.64
#